data_8f615e02cb0f80833147072f9869f92a
#
_entry.id   8f615e02cb0f80833147072f9869f92a
#
_cell.length_a   1.000
_cell.length_b   1.000
_cell.length_c   1.000
_cell.angle_alpha   90.00
_cell.angle_beta   90.00
_cell.angle_gamma   90.00
#
_symmetry.space_group_name_H-M   'P 1'
#
loop_
_entity.id
_entity.type
_entity.pdbx_description
1 polymer ?
#
loop_
_entity_poly.entity_id
_entity_poly.type
_entity_poly.pdbx_seq_one_letter_code
_entity_poly.pdbx_strand_id
1 'polypeptide(L)'
;MWGKLIIVFLVIEGLQNVYGQSLTTSPLSYYGIGEMSKESNPIFQSIGISGIAISDSSLINYNNPATYSSFGSGYTLFSTGIHGKVSQFSEFNERTTKAFSNLNHLIIGMKLSKYLSTAFGLRPYSFRGYKFNKKGFTGTDSINNEYKGMGTSQVVFLGVGMKILNLKSTKLSLGANGGYLFGTLSNDRISRLMVSNSLAGGIEKRRTVLSSWHMDFGVHFSQKITKNHLIDLGASFEPQQKLKSNYSDGLFYSTNVFNEGLFDTIFYLQEFGTITMPNNLNVGFVYTFNYNNVIKNNRKLNSQLKLSASYFRKDYAKYVEDFGILSKQNYLGLNERFSIGLQWIPERNYFENNSLIKFYQRMYYRTGFLTENTSFINSTDKIDHFGITFGVGIPVFAQQSLSSVNFGINLGRSKKNVENALSENYASVNFGIILSPSIFDKWFRKRKLD
;
A
#
# COMPACT_ATOMS: atom_id res chain seq x y z
N MET A 1 -11.79 -33.55 7.54
CA MET A 1 -11.95 -32.93 6.22
C MET A 1 -13.08 -31.91 6.15
N TRP A 2 -14.22 -32.15 6.73
CA TRP A 2 -15.41 -31.27 6.68
C TRP A 2 -15.25 -29.88 7.36
N GLY A 3 -14.54 -29.78 8.45
CA GLY A 3 -14.31 -28.49 9.12
C GLY A 3 -13.50 -27.47 8.32
N LYS A 4 -12.63 -27.91 7.40
CA LYS A 4 -11.88 -27.03 6.50
C LYS A 4 -12.73 -26.51 5.33
N LEU A 5 -13.73 -27.29 4.91
CA LEU A 5 -14.71 -26.89 3.89
C LEU A 5 -15.70 -25.85 4.42
N ILE A 6 -16.10 -25.93 5.68
CA ILE A 6 -17.01 -24.97 6.33
C ILE A 6 -16.35 -23.58 6.44
N ILE A 7 -15.07 -23.52 6.77
CA ILE A 7 -14.32 -22.23 6.83
C ILE A 7 -14.21 -21.59 5.44
N VAL A 8 -13.98 -22.38 4.41
CA VAL A 8 -13.94 -21.89 3.02
C VAL A 8 -15.32 -21.41 2.57
N PHE A 9 -16.39 -22.11 2.96
CA PHE A 9 -17.77 -21.75 2.62
C PHE A 9 -18.21 -20.45 3.33
N LEU A 10 -17.87 -20.27 4.62
CA LEU A 10 -18.12 -19.02 5.37
C LEU A 10 -17.36 -17.82 4.81
N VAL A 11 -16.16 -18.03 4.29
CA VAL A 11 -15.40 -16.99 3.59
C VAL A 11 -16.04 -16.63 2.26
N ILE A 12 -16.59 -17.59 1.54
CA ILE A 12 -17.26 -17.38 0.24
C ILE A 12 -18.63 -16.70 0.42
N GLU A 13 -19.41 -17.05 1.44
CA GLU A 13 -20.68 -16.36 1.74
C GLU A 13 -20.47 -14.91 2.18
N GLY A 14 -19.38 -14.62 2.91
CA GLY A 14 -19.01 -13.24 3.24
C GLY A 14 -18.66 -12.36 2.03
N LEU A 15 -18.37 -12.95 0.88
CA LEU A 15 -18.02 -12.25 -0.37
C LEU A 15 -19.24 -11.94 -1.25
N GLN A 16 -20.43 -12.46 -0.96
CA GLN A 16 -21.61 -12.30 -1.82
C GLN A 16 -22.28 -10.90 -1.77
N ASN A 17 -21.93 -10.04 -0.83
CA ASN A 17 -22.43 -8.66 -0.74
C ASN A 17 -21.46 -7.63 -1.31
N VAL A 18 -20.76 -7.95 -2.39
CA VAL A 18 -19.86 -7.00 -3.08
C VAL A 18 -20.69 -6.08 -4.00
N TYR A 19 -21.48 -5.21 -3.41
CA TYR A 19 -21.86 -3.97 -4.09
C TYR A 19 -20.58 -3.17 -4.30
N GLY A 20 -20.40 -2.51 -5.47
CA GLY A 20 -19.20 -1.80 -5.85
C GLY A 20 -18.61 -0.99 -4.70
N GLN A 21 -17.67 -1.61 -3.96
CA GLN A 21 -17.08 -1.03 -2.75
C GLN A 21 -16.14 0.09 -3.17
N SER A 22 -16.22 1.21 -2.50
CA SER A 22 -15.24 2.27 -2.65
C SER A 22 -13.86 1.72 -2.25
N LEU A 23 -12.82 2.02 -3.05
CA LEU A 23 -11.45 1.53 -2.82
C LEU A 23 -10.72 2.22 -1.67
N THR A 24 -11.28 3.31 -1.16
CA THR A 24 -10.93 4.01 0.08
C THR A 24 -12.15 4.75 0.59
N THR A 25 -12.15 5.13 1.84
CA THR A 25 -13.22 5.93 2.48
C THR A 25 -12.66 7.18 3.15
N SER A 26 -11.39 7.48 2.92
CA SER A 26 -10.70 8.60 3.53
C SER A 26 -11.19 9.94 2.94
N PRO A 27 -11.69 10.88 3.75
CA PRO A 27 -12.02 12.24 3.31
C PRO A 27 -10.82 12.97 2.70
N LEU A 28 -9.60 12.63 3.12
CA LEU A 28 -8.36 13.20 2.57
C LEU A 28 -8.14 12.82 1.10
N SER A 29 -8.79 11.77 0.60
CA SER A 29 -8.73 11.37 -0.80
C SER A 29 -9.41 12.37 -1.75
N TYR A 30 -10.07 13.41 -1.22
CA TYR A 30 -10.57 14.54 -1.99
C TYR A 30 -9.45 15.37 -2.63
N TYR A 31 -8.31 15.50 -1.95
CA TYR A 31 -7.21 16.36 -2.37
C TYR A 31 -6.30 15.68 -3.41
N GLY A 32 -5.81 16.48 -4.37
CA GLY A 32 -4.87 16.06 -5.39
C GLY A 32 -5.32 14.82 -6.17
N ILE A 33 -4.43 13.87 -6.36
CA ILE A 33 -4.74 12.58 -7.01
C ILE A 33 -5.27 11.51 -6.03
N GLY A 34 -5.81 11.93 -4.89
CA GLY A 34 -6.35 11.03 -3.88
C GLY A 34 -5.34 10.64 -2.80
N GLU A 35 -5.74 9.70 -1.95
CA GLU A 35 -4.87 9.13 -0.92
C GLU A 35 -3.81 8.23 -1.57
N MET A 36 -2.55 8.55 -1.32
CA MET A 36 -1.45 7.73 -1.81
C MET A 36 -1.46 6.37 -1.14
N SER A 37 -1.23 5.33 -1.93
CA SER A 37 -1.15 3.99 -1.39
C SER A 37 0.01 3.91 -0.39
N LYS A 38 -0.33 3.71 0.89
CA LYS A 38 0.64 3.33 1.94
C LYS A 38 0.86 1.82 1.94
N GLU A 39 0.18 1.15 1.04
CA GLU A 39 0.11 -0.29 1.00
C GLU A 39 1.44 -0.83 0.52
N SER A 40 2.12 -1.45 1.43
CA SER A 40 3.27 -2.30 1.19
C SER A 40 2.84 -3.75 1.35
N ASN A 41 3.69 -4.69 1.01
CA ASN A 41 3.45 -6.11 1.29
C ASN A 41 2.88 -6.31 2.71
N PRO A 42 1.86 -7.16 2.94
CA PRO A 42 1.27 -7.46 4.25
C PRO A 42 2.28 -7.76 5.35
N ILE A 43 3.45 -8.27 4.99
CA ILE A 43 4.58 -8.46 5.92
C ILE A 43 5.05 -7.13 6.50
N PHE A 44 5.25 -6.11 5.66
CA PHE A 44 5.70 -4.78 6.11
C PHE A 44 4.61 -4.00 6.83
N GLN A 45 3.36 -4.20 6.44
CA GLN A 45 2.20 -3.69 7.17
C GLN A 45 2.19 -4.17 8.62
N SER A 46 2.59 -5.43 8.85
CA SER A 46 2.61 -6.05 10.19
C SER A 46 3.74 -5.57 11.10
N ILE A 47 4.72 -4.83 10.58
CA ILE A 47 5.84 -4.24 11.32
C ILE A 47 5.85 -2.71 11.25
N GLY A 48 4.67 -2.10 11.21
CA GLY A 48 4.53 -0.64 11.17
C GLY A 48 5.05 0.01 9.89
N ILE A 49 5.12 -0.71 8.76
CA ILE A 49 5.66 -0.25 7.47
C ILE A 49 7.18 0.08 7.56
N SER A 50 7.92 -0.46 8.52
CA SER A 50 9.35 -0.20 8.73
C SER A 50 10.28 -1.08 7.89
N GLY A 51 9.79 -1.62 6.76
CA GLY A 51 10.46 -2.67 6.00
C GLY A 51 11.44 -2.22 4.91
N ILE A 52 11.76 -0.93 4.75
CA ILE A 52 12.54 -0.42 3.59
C ILE A 52 13.94 -1.04 3.46
N ALA A 53 14.58 -1.38 4.56
CA ALA A 53 15.88 -2.04 4.58
C ALA A 53 15.79 -3.58 4.75
N ILE A 54 14.58 -4.15 4.85
CA ILE A 54 14.43 -5.60 4.96
C ILE A 54 14.69 -6.25 3.62
N SER A 55 15.64 -7.16 3.62
CA SER A 55 16.08 -7.95 2.48
C SER A 55 16.04 -9.42 2.86
N ASP A 56 15.34 -10.24 2.08
CA ASP A 56 15.20 -11.67 2.32
C ASP A 56 15.11 -12.43 0.98
N SER A 57 15.54 -13.69 0.98
CA SER A 57 15.53 -14.53 -0.23
C SER A 57 14.13 -14.93 -0.69
N SER A 58 13.15 -14.86 0.20
CA SER A 58 11.76 -15.28 0.01
C SER A 58 10.75 -14.12 -0.06
N LEU A 59 11.23 -12.86 -0.10
CA LEU A 59 10.39 -11.69 0.02
C LEU A 59 10.64 -10.69 -1.11
N ILE A 60 9.56 -10.22 -1.73
CA ILE A 60 9.63 -9.13 -2.71
C ILE A 60 9.34 -7.81 -1.99
N ASN A 61 10.37 -6.97 -1.84
CA ASN A 61 10.25 -5.61 -1.30
C ASN A 61 10.24 -4.59 -2.43
N TYR A 62 9.08 -4.38 -3.03
CA TYR A 62 8.93 -3.46 -4.16
C TYR A 62 9.06 -1.97 -3.79
N ASN A 63 9.12 -1.64 -2.50
CA ASN A 63 9.39 -0.29 -2.02
C ASN A 63 10.90 0.07 -2.07
N ASN A 64 11.78 -0.96 -2.16
CA ASN A 64 13.21 -0.77 -2.35
C ASN A 64 13.75 -1.79 -3.36
N PRO A 65 13.86 -1.45 -4.65
CA PRO A 65 14.26 -2.38 -5.70
C PRO A 65 15.69 -2.95 -5.51
N ALA A 66 16.57 -2.29 -4.75
CA ALA A 66 17.89 -2.82 -4.46
C ALA A 66 17.85 -4.17 -3.70
N THR A 67 16.79 -4.42 -2.93
CA THR A 67 16.60 -5.65 -2.16
C THR A 67 16.31 -6.87 -3.03
N TYR A 68 15.89 -6.70 -4.29
CA TYR A 68 15.69 -7.81 -5.23
C TYR A 68 16.97 -8.62 -5.42
N SER A 69 18.12 -7.97 -5.33
CA SER A 69 19.43 -8.62 -5.42
C SER A 69 19.60 -9.80 -4.45
N SER A 70 18.80 -9.87 -3.39
CA SER A 70 18.85 -10.89 -2.34
C SER A 70 18.01 -12.13 -2.62
N PHE A 71 17.22 -12.15 -3.70
CA PHE A 71 16.41 -13.32 -4.06
C PHE A 71 17.23 -14.61 -4.10
N GLY A 72 16.64 -15.70 -3.64
CA GLY A 72 17.23 -17.03 -3.66
C GLY A 72 17.52 -17.49 -5.09
N SER A 73 18.65 -18.16 -5.29
CA SER A 73 18.99 -18.73 -6.60
C SER A 73 18.06 -19.90 -6.93
N GLY A 74 17.49 -19.90 -8.14
CA GLY A 74 16.59 -20.94 -8.61
C GLY A 74 15.14 -20.83 -8.15
N TYR A 75 14.79 -19.80 -7.38
CA TYR A 75 13.42 -19.53 -6.97
C TYR A 75 12.78 -18.44 -7.82
N THR A 76 11.51 -18.67 -8.17
CA THR A 76 10.60 -17.63 -8.66
C THR A 76 9.61 -17.33 -7.55
N LEU A 77 9.43 -16.07 -7.23
CA LEU A 77 8.55 -15.61 -6.17
C LEU A 77 7.29 -14.99 -6.79
N PHE A 78 6.13 -15.47 -6.38
CA PHE A 78 4.84 -14.86 -6.69
C PHE A 78 4.29 -14.26 -5.40
N SER A 79 4.01 -12.98 -5.39
CA SER A 79 3.49 -12.28 -4.22
C SER A 79 2.18 -11.58 -4.57
N THR A 80 1.17 -11.79 -3.74
CA THR A 80 -0.10 -11.08 -3.82
C THR A 80 -0.63 -10.79 -2.42
N GLY A 81 -1.47 -9.78 -2.30
CA GLY A 81 -2.08 -9.43 -1.02
C GLY A 81 -3.39 -8.70 -1.19
N ILE A 82 -4.21 -8.77 -0.15
CA ILE A 82 -5.48 -8.05 -0.02
C ILE A 82 -5.41 -7.24 1.26
N HIS A 83 -5.92 -6.03 1.20
CA HIS A 83 -6.07 -5.12 2.32
C HIS A 83 -7.55 -4.78 2.52
N GLY A 84 -8.03 -4.88 3.76
CA GLY A 84 -9.36 -4.43 4.18
C GLY A 84 -9.24 -3.48 5.36
N LYS A 85 -10.02 -2.41 5.36
CA LYS A 85 -10.03 -1.40 6.44
C LYS A 85 -11.46 -1.03 6.79
N VAL A 86 -11.72 -0.95 8.08
CA VAL A 86 -12.95 -0.39 8.65
C VAL A 86 -12.56 0.85 9.43
N SER A 87 -13.19 1.98 9.10
CA SER A 87 -12.94 3.29 9.71
C SER A 87 -14.20 3.85 10.32
N GLN A 88 -14.11 4.30 11.54
CA GLN A 88 -15.12 5.10 12.22
C GLN A 88 -14.68 6.56 12.22
N PHE A 89 -15.39 7.38 11.47
CA PHE A 89 -15.20 8.82 11.43
C PHE A 89 -16.09 9.48 12.48
N SER A 90 -15.55 10.44 13.20
CA SER A 90 -16.27 11.24 14.19
C SER A 90 -15.97 12.72 13.96
N GLU A 91 -17.03 13.53 13.86
CA GLU A 91 -16.96 14.98 13.74
C GLU A 91 -18.10 15.59 14.56
N PHE A 92 -17.81 16.48 15.49
CA PHE A 92 -18.74 16.95 16.50
C PHE A 92 -19.42 15.76 17.22
N ASN A 93 -20.73 15.63 17.14
CA ASN A 93 -21.52 14.54 17.75
C ASN A 93 -21.92 13.45 16.74
N GLU A 94 -21.54 13.58 15.48
CA GLU A 94 -21.87 12.60 14.43
C GLU A 94 -20.79 11.54 14.30
N ARG A 95 -21.23 10.30 14.07
CA ARG A 95 -20.34 9.16 13.83
C ARG A 95 -20.79 8.40 12.60
N THR A 96 -19.86 8.07 11.74
CA THR A 96 -20.11 7.27 10.53
C THR A 96 -19.05 6.18 10.42
N THR A 97 -19.49 4.93 10.19
CA THR A 97 -18.58 3.81 9.94
C THR A 97 -18.59 3.45 8.47
N LYS A 98 -17.42 3.27 7.92
CA LYS A 98 -17.22 2.87 6.52
C LYS A 98 -16.17 1.78 6.41
N ALA A 99 -16.34 0.90 5.43
CA ALA A 99 -15.40 -0.18 5.15
C ALA A 99 -15.03 -0.19 3.67
N PHE A 100 -13.83 -0.65 3.37
CA PHE A 100 -13.38 -0.92 2.02
C PHE A 100 -12.40 -2.09 1.98
N SER A 101 -12.21 -2.64 0.79
CA SER A 101 -11.16 -3.61 0.54
C SER A 101 -10.56 -3.40 -0.85
N ASN A 102 -9.28 -3.71 -0.99
CA ASN A 102 -8.58 -3.58 -2.26
C ASN A 102 -7.49 -4.65 -2.41
N LEU A 103 -7.07 -4.84 -3.66
CA LEU A 103 -5.89 -5.62 -3.98
C LEU A 103 -4.64 -4.79 -3.62
N ASN A 104 -3.75 -5.38 -2.81
CA ASN A 104 -2.54 -4.72 -2.35
C ASN A 104 -1.44 -4.74 -3.44
N HIS A 105 -1.20 -5.90 -4.08
CA HIS A 105 -0.23 -6.05 -5.16
C HIS A 105 -0.37 -7.41 -5.84
N LEU A 106 0.16 -7.49 -7.05
CA LEU A 106 0.39 -8.74 -7.78
C LEU A 106 1.77 -8.65 -8.43
N ILE A 107 2.76 -9.35 -7.90
CA ILE A 107 4.16 -9.18 -8.29
C ILE A 107 4.85 -10.53 -8.42
N ILE A 108 5.71 -10.63 -9.44
CA ILE A 108 6.56 -11.78 -9.67
C ILE A 108 8.01 -11.30 -9.59
N GLY A 109 8.83 -12.04 -8.84
CA GLY A 109 10.25 -11.77 -8.69
C GLY A 109 11.08 -13.00 -9.01
N MET A 110 12.22 -12.79 -9.67
CA MET A 110 13.14 -13.88 -9.99
C MET A 110 14.58 -13.41 -10.02
N LYS A 111 15.47 -14.33 -9.76
CA LYS A 111 16.90 -14.12 -9.87
C LYS A 111 17.40 -14.52 -11.25
N LEU A 112 17.97 -13.57 -11.99
CA LEU A 112 18.47 -13.78 -13.36
C LEU A 112 19.91 -14.29 -13.36
N SER A 113 20.76 -13.74 -12.46
CA SER A 113 22.16 -14.15 -12.35
C SER A 113 22.65 -14.02 -10.91
N LYS A 114 23.93 -14.32 -10.65
CA LYS A 114 24.57 -14.15 -9.35
C LYS A 114 24.45 -12.72 -8.81
N TYR A 115 24.42 -11.73 -9.70
CA TYR A 115 24.46 -10.31 -9.34
C TYR A 115 23.14 -9.58 -9.65
N LEU A 116 22.33 -10.10 -10.57
CA LEU A 116 21.15 -9.44 -11.12
C LEU A 116 19.88 -10.20 -10.78
N SER A 117 18.87 -9.48 -10.36
CA SER A 117 17.52 -9.98 -10.11
C SER A 117 16.48 -8.99 -10.63
N THR A 118 15.30 -9.46 -10.95
CA THR A 118 14.20 -8.65 -11.48
C THR A 118 12.91 -8.94 -10.73
N ALA A 119 12.04 -7.95 -10.70
CA ALA A 119 10.66 -8.10 -10.29
C ALA A 119 9.75 -7.30 -11.23
N PHE A 120 8.58 -7.81 -11.53
CA PHE A 120 7.58 -7.12 -12.34
C PHE A 120 6.18 -7.39 -11.80
N GLY A 121 5.27 -6.47 -12.01
CA GLY A 121 3.92 -6.62 -11.51
C GLY A 121 3.11 -5.34 -11.49
N LEU A 122 2.01 -5.42 -10.76
CA LEU A 122 1.01 -4.38 -10.59
C LEU A 122 0.94 -4.00 -9.11
N ARG A 123 0.95 -2.69 -8.83
CA ARG A 123 0.70 -2.14 -7.50
C ARG A 123 -0.19 -0.90 -7.58
N PRO A 124 -1.05 -0.65 -6.58
CA PRO A 124 -1.78 0.61 -6.50
C PRO A 124 -0.82 1.77 -6.25
N TYR A 125 -1.17 2.95 -6.78
CA TYR A 125 -0.44 4.20 -6.56
C TYR A 125 -1.25 5.17 -5.71
N SER A 126 -2.52 5.39 -6.06
CA SER A 126 -3.43 6.20 -5.25
C SER A 126 -4.89 5.75 -5.37
N PHE A 127 -5.68 6.12 -4.38
CA PHE A 127 -7.11 5.82 -4.29
C PHE A 127 -7.90 7.09 -4.04
N ARG A 128 -9.06 7.20 -4.66
CA ARG A 128 -10.06 8.20 -4.36
C ARG A 128 -11.37 7.52 -3.97
N GLY A 129 -11.88 7.84 -2.78
CA GLY A 129 -13.12 7.26 -2.28
C GLY A 129 -13.66 8.08 -1.12
N TYR A 130 -14.68 8.89 -1.38
CA TYR A 130 -15.41 9.61 -0.35
C TYR A 130 -16.86 9.79 -0.81
N LYS A 131 -17.75 9.90 0.16
CA LYS A 131 -19.14 10.28 -0.05
C LYS A 131 -19.62 11.03 1.17
N PHE A 132 -20.04 12.28 0.99
CA PHE A 132 -20.65 13.09 2.02
C PHE A 132 -21.68 14.03 1.45
N ASN A 133 -22.63 14.45 2.28
CA ASN A 133 -23.70 15.36 1.93
C ASN A 133 -23.53 16.68 2.69
N LYS A 134 -23.79 17.79 2.02
CA LYS A 134 -23.82 19.12 2.63
C LYS A 134 -25.08 19.84 2.24
N LYS A 135 -25.89 20.24 3.22
CA LYS A 135 -27.04 21.11 2.99
C LYS A 135 -26.55 22.54 2.81
N GLY A 136 -27.13 23.21 1.85
CA GLY A 136 -26.93 24.65 1.55
C GLY A 136 -28.25 25.34 1.31
N PHE A 137 -28.22 26.66 1.14
CA PHE A 137 -29.36 27.45 0.85
C PHE A 137 -29.09 28.33 -0.40
N THR A 138 -30.08 28.48 -1.26
CA THR A 138 -30.06 29.40 -2.37
C THR A 138 -31.32 30.25 -2.28
N GLY A 139 -31.19 31.48 -1.78
CA GLY A 139 -32.34 32.29 -1.41
C GLY A 139 -33.15 31.63 -0.30
N THR A 140 -34.42 31.34 -0.58
CA THR A 140 -35.36 30.67 0.33
C THR A 140 -35.26 29.13 0.25
N ASP A 141 -34.66 28.62 -0.80
CA ASP A 141 -34.71 27.20 -1.09
C ASP A 141 -33.49 26.45 -0.50
N SER A 142 -33.74 25.28 0.06
CA SER A 142 -32.70 24.37 0.56
C SER A 142 -32.17 23.53 -0.59
N ILE A 143 -30.84 23.40 -0.66
CA ILE A 143 -30.12 22.56 -1.62
C ILE A 143 -29.40 21.47 -0.87
N ASN A 144 -29.53 20.22 -1.33
CA ASN A 144 -28.67 19.11 -0.86
C ASN A 144 -27.58 18.85 -1.90
N ASN A 145 -26.33 19.04 -1.49
CA ASN A 145 -25.16 18.73 -2.30
C ASN A 145 -24.59 17.39 -1.84
N GLU A 146 -24.60 16.40 -2.71
CA GLU A 146 -23.90 15.14 -2.54
C GLU A 146 -22.54 15.22 -3.25
N TYR A 147 -21.47 15.02 -2.50
CA TYR A 147 -20.10 14.94 -3.02
C TYR A 147 -19.66 13.49 -3.02
N LYS A 148 -19.21 13.01 -4.16
CA LYS A 148 -18.76 11.63 -4.35
C LYS A 148 -17.44 11.61 -5.11
N GLY A 149 -16.43 11.02 -4.52
CA GLY A 149 -15.16 10.72 -5.19
C GLY A 149 -15.01 9.23 -5.39
N MET A 150 -14.49 8.83 -6.55
CA MET A 150 -14.17 7.44 -6.84
C MET A 150 -13.00 7.34 -7.81
N GLY A 151 -12.36 6.19 -7.76
CA GLY A 151 -11.31 5.83 -8.71
C GLY A 151 -10.02 5.39 -8.06
N THR A 152 -9.13 4.90 -8.89
CA THR A 152 -7.80 4.42 -8.49
C THR A 152 -6.80 4.70 -9.59
N SER A 153 -5.55 4.88 -9.19
CA SER A 153 -4.41 4.82 -10.09
C SER A 153 -3.49 3.68 -9.69
N GLN A 154 -2.90 3.04 -10.69
CA GLN A 154 -2.06 1.86 -10.54
C GLN A 154 -0.78 2.01 -11.34
N VAL A 155 0.26 1.30 -10.93
CA VAL A 155 1.54 1.21 -11.64
C VAL A 155 1.79 -0.23 -12.04
N VAL A 156 1.92 -0.47 -13.34
CA VAL A 156 2.58 -1.68 -13.85
C VAL A 156 4.07 -1.35 -13.95
N PHE A 157 4.92 -2.16 -13.35
CA PHE A 157 6.35 -1.88 -13.30
C PHE A 157 7.21 -3.10 -13.63
N LEU A 158 8.41 -2.80 -14.09
CA LEU A 158 9.55 -3.71 -14.18
C LEU A 158 10.69 -3.12 -13.35
N GLY A 159 11.20 -3.92 -12.42
CA GLY A 159 12.27 -3.52 -11.54
C GLY A 159 13.49 -4.42 -11.67
N VAL A 160 14.65 -3.83 -11.42
CA VAL A 160 15.94 -4.50 -11.44
C VAL A 160 16.71 -4.18 -10.17
N GLY A 161 17.28 -5.21 -9.54
CA GLY A 161 18.18 -5.08 -8.41
C GLY A 161 19.51 -5.76 -8.70
N MET A 162 20.60 -5.01 -8.49
CA MET A 162 21.95 -5.46 -8.81
C MET A 162 22.87 -5.38 -7.59
N LYS A 163 23.64 -6.43 -7.33
CA LYS A 163 24.73 -6.41 -6.35
C LYS A 163 25.96 -5.78 -6.96
N ILE A 164 26.36 -4.62 -6.44
CA ILE A 164 27.56 -3.89 -6.85
C ILE A 164 28.78 -4.44 -6.09
N LEU A 165 28.60 -4.65 -4.78
CA LEU A 165 29.64 -5.21 -3.92
C LEU A 165 29.11 -6.47 -3.24
N ASN A 166 29.89 -7.55 -3.28
CA ASN A 166 29.51 -8.83 -2.68
C ASN A 166 30.71 -9.50 -2.01
N LEU A 167 31.11 -8.95 -0.88
CA LEU A 167 32.15 -9.50 -0.01
C LEU A 167 31.53 -10.46 1.02
N LYS A 168 32.36 -11.20 1.76
CA LYS A 168 31.90 -12.16 2.79
C LYS A 168 31.06 -11.50 3.88
N SER A 169 31.43 -10.28 4.29
CA SER A 169 30.78 -9.54 5.38
C SER A 169 29.97 -8.33 4.92
N THR A 170 30.28 -7.79 3.73
CA THR A 170 29.70 -6.52 3.24
C THR A 170 29.05 -6.71 1.89
N LYS A 171 27.83 -6.24 1.73
CA LYS A 171 27.12 -6.25 0.45
C LYS A 171 26.53 -4.86 0.19
N LEU A 172 26.67 -4.40 -1.04
CA LEU A 172 26.02 -3.18 -1.53
C LEU A 172 25.25 -3.50 -2.79
N SER A 173 24.00 -3.06 -2.82
CA SER A 173 23.11 -3.29 -3.95
C SER A 173 22.43 -1.98 -4.33
N LEU A 174 22.22 -1.79 -5.63
CA LEU A 174 21.43 -0.72 -6.23
C LEU A 174 20.26 -1.35 -6.96
N GLY A 175 19.19 -0.56 -7.11
CA GLY A 175 18.02 -1.00 -7.88
C GLY A 175 17.22 0.17 -8.40
N ALA A 176 16.42 -0.13 -9.42
CA ALA A 176 15.49 0.80 -10.02
C ALA A 176 14.22 0.07 -10.44
N ASN A 177 13.08 0.70 -10.28
CA ASN A 177 11.81 0.33 -10.90
C ASN A 177 11.49 1.37 -11.96
N GLY A 178 11.11 0.91 -13.14
CA GLY A 178 10.49 1.71 -14.20
C GLY A 178 9.10 1.17 -14.47
N GLY A 179 8.10 2.02 -14.56
CA GLY A 179 6.73 1.58 -14.73
C GLY A 179 5.86 2.58 -15.48
N TYR A 180 4.64 2.15 -15.75
CA TYR A 180 3.61 2.97 -16.35
C TYR A 180 2.46 3.15 -15.37
N LEU A 181 2.23 4.40 -14.97
CA LEU A 181 1.13 4.82 -14.11
C LEU A 181 -0.09 5.09 -14.98
N PHE A 182 -1.21 4.49 -14.62
CA PHE A 182 -2.49 4.69 -15.29
C PHE A 182 -3.64 4.62 -14.30
N GLY A 183 -4.77 5.25 -14.66
CA GLY A 183 -5.98 5.20 -13.86
C GLY A 183 -6.88 6.41 -14.08
N THR A 184 -8.08 6.33 -13.52
CA THR A 184 -9.07 7.40 -13.59
C THR A 184 -9.57 7.73 -12.19
N LEU A 185 -9.59 9.02 -11.88
CA LEU A 185 -10.07 9.57 -10.62
C LEU A 185 -11.22 10.53 -10.93
N SER A 186 -12.37 10.34 -10.31
CA SER A 186 -13.53 11.23 -10.48
C SER A 186 -13.92 11.94 -9.20
N ASN A 187 -14.46 13.15 -9.35
CA ASN A 187 -15.12 13.92 -8.31
C ASN A 187 -16.45 14.37 -8.87
N ASP A 188 -17.54 13.86 -8.34
CA ASP A 188 -18.89 14.22 -8.75
C ASP A 188 -19.55 15.03 -7.63
N ARG A 189 -20.23 16.12 -8.01
CA ARG A 189 -21.10 16.90 -7.13
C ARG A 189 -22.51 16.90 -7.70
N ILE A 190 -23.46 16.35 -6.98
CA ILE A 190 -24.87 16.32 -7.33
C ILE A 190 -25.58 17.31 -6.43
N SER A 191 -26.09 18.38 -7.01
CA SER A 191 -26.81 19.44 -6.31
C SER A 191 -28.32 19.33 -6.62
N ARG A 192 -29.13 19.10 -5.59
CA ARG A 192 -30.58 18.91 -5.70
C ARG A 192 -31.31 19.99 -4.93
N LEU A 193 -32.32 20.59 -5.57
CA LEU A 193 -33.27 21.45 -4.90
C LEU A 193 -34.18 20.60 -3.99
N MET A 194 -34.33 21.02 -2.74
CA MET A 194 -35.19 20.38 -1.74
C MET A 194 -36.60 21.01 -1.75
N VAL A 195 -37.12 21.32 -2.93
CA VAL A 195 -38.50 21.77 -3.08
C VAL A 195 -39.41 20.55 -3.23
N SER A 196 -40.61 20.61 -2.69
CA SER A 196 -41.60 19.51 -2.68
C SER A 196 -41.67 18.82 -4.04
N ASN A 197 -41.35 17.54 -4.08
CA ASN A 197 -41.38 16.66 -5.25
C ASN A 197 -40.44 16.99 -6.42
N SER A 198 -39.54 17.96 -6.30
CA SER A 198 -38.54 18.23 -7.35
C SER A 198 -37.38 17.26 -7.28
N LEU A 199 -37.10 16.60 -8.41
CA LEU A 199 -35.89 15.77 -8.61
C LEU A 199 -34.87 16.51 -9.48
N ALA A 200 -35.15 17.75 -9.84
CA ALA A 200 -34.27 18.56 -10.67
C ALA A 200 -33.02 19.00 -9.95
N GLY A 201 -31.94 19.16 -10.69
CA GLY A 201 -30.68 19.61 -10.14
C GLY A 201 -29.54 19.67 -11.15
N GLY A 202 -28.40 20.05 -10.66
CA GLY A 202 -27.14 20.08 -11.41
C GLY A 202 -26.20 18.94 -11.01
N ILE A 203 -25.45 18.43 -11.98
CA ILE A 203 -24.40 17.46 -11.77
C ILE A 203 -23.11 18.02 -12.34
N GLU A 204 -22.11 18.19 -11.48
CA GLU A 204 -20.74 18.51 -11.88
C GLU A 204 -19.91 17.24 -11.83
N LYS A 205 -19.32 16.85 -12.97
CA LYS A 205 -18.46 15.66 -13.08
C LYS A 205 -17.05 16.10 -13.46
N ARG A 206 -16.10 15.87 -12.57
CA ARG A 206 -14.68 16.12 -12.81
C ARG A 206 -13.95 14.80 -12.90
N ARG A 207 -13.19 14.60 -13.96
CA ARG A 207 -12.37 13.39 -14.16
C ARG A 207 -10.93 13.77 -14.43
N THR A 208 -10.02 13.02 -13.82
CA THR A 208 -8.58 13.09 -14.09
C THR A 208 -8.12 11.72 -14.52
N VAL A 209 -7.71 11.58 -15.77
CA VAL A 209 -7.14 10.35 -16.33
C VAL A 209 -5.63 10.47 -16.29
N LEU A 210 -4.97 9.58 -15.60
CA LEU A 210 -3.52 9.51 -15.48
C LEU A 210 -2.98 8.52 -16.50
N SER A 211 -1.88 8.89 -17.17
CA SER A 211 -1.23 8.09 -18.22
C SER A 211 0.21 8.56 -18.35
N SER A 212 1.14 8.03 -17.54
CA SER A 212 2.50 8.55 -17.44
C SER A 212 3.52 7.49 -17.05
N TRP A 213 4.79 7.72 -17.40
CA TRP A 213 5.89 6.95 -16.86
C TRP A 213 6.12 7.27 -15.38
N HIS A 214 6.60 6.28 -14.64
CA HIS A 214 6.93 6.37 -13.22
C HIS A 214 8.25 5.66 -12.94
N MET A 215 9.08 6.26 -12.10
CA MET A 215 10.39 5.70 -11.74
C MET A 215 10.66 5.88 -10.24
N ASP A 216 11.26 4.85 -9.65
CA ASP A 216 11.81 4.91 -8.30
C ASP A 216 13.15 4.14 -8.21
N PHE A 217 14.00 4.55 -7.30
CA PHE A 217 15.36 4.03 -7.12
C PHE A 217 15.55 3.52 -5.70
N GLY A 218 16.46 2.58 -5.52
CA GLY A 218 16.77 2.02 -4.23
C GLY A 218 18.26 1.75 -4.02
N VAL A 219 18.66 1.83 -2.76
CA VAL A 219 19.99 1.44 -2.29
C VAL A 219 19.82 0.52 -1.09
N HIS A 220 20.62 -0.51 -1.01
CA HIS A 220 20.66 -1.43 0.12
C HIS A 220 22.10 -1.80 0.46
N PHE A 221 22.47 -1.56 1.70
CA PHE A 221 23.77 -1.91 2.28
C PHE A 221 23.56 -2.90 3.40
N SER A 222 24.34 -3.99 3.41
CA SER A 222 24.26 -5.06 4.40
C SER A 222 25.65 -5.36 4.93
N GLN A 223 25.81 -5.26 6.25
CA GLN A 223 27.07 -5.49 6.95
C GLN A 223 26.89 -6.58 8.02
N LYS A 224 27.60 -7.68 7.85
CA LYS A 224 27.70 -8.73 8.84
C LYS A 224 28.82 -8.35 9.84
N ILE A 225 28.44 -8.03 11.07
CA ILE A 225 29.39 -7.65 12.14
C ILE A 225 30.02 -8.90 12.72
N THR A 226 29.18 -9.88 13.07
CA THR A 226 29.61 -11.20 13.56
C THR A 226 28.79 -12.30 12.91
N LYS A 227 29.02 -13.54 13.27
CA LYS A 227 28.20 -14.69 12.79
C LYS A 227 26.72 -14.51 13.15
N ASN A 228 26.43 -13.80 14.24
CA ASN A 228 25.09 -13.67 14.82
C ASN A 228 24.45 -12.29 14.58
N HIS A 229 25.23 -11.27 14.22
CA HIS A 229 24.80 -9.89 14.14
C HIS A 229 24.94 -9.36 12.72
N LEU A 230 23.83 -8.88 12.15
CA LEU A 230 23.75 -8.30 10.82
C LEU A 230 23.06 -6.93 10.93
N ILE A 231 23.60 -5.96 10.23
CA ILE A 231 23.01 -4.63 10.06
C ILE A 231 22.70 -4.43 8.58
N ASP A 232 21.47 -4.01 8.29
CA ASP A 232 21.04 -3.61 6.97
C ASP A 232 20.60 -2.14 6.99
N LEU A 233 21.07 -1.36 6.02
CA LEU A 233 20.63 0.00 5.74
C LEU A 233 19.95 0.01 4.38
N GLY A 234 18.84 0.70 4.28
CA GLY A 234 18.09 0.82 3.02
C GLY A 234 17.61 2.24 2.80
N ALA A 235 17.63 2.66 1.56
CA ALA A 235 17.01 3.91 1.15
C ALA A 235 16.28 3.70 -0.16
N SER A 236 15.13 4.38 -0.33
CA SER A 236 14.46 4.52 -1.62
C SER A 236 14.15 5.98 -1.88
N PHE A 237 14.23 6.33 -3.14
CA PHE A 237 14.02 7.68 -3.62
C PHE A 237 13.15 7.66 -4.88
N GLU A 238 12.04 8.37 -4.84
CA GLU A 238 11.21 8.69 -5.99
C GLU A 238 11.47 10.15 -6.35
N PRO A 239 12.06 10.46 -7.53
CA PRO A 239 12.32 11.83 -7.93
C PRO A 239 11.02 12.58 -8.19
N GLN A 240 11.09 13.89 -8.24
CA GLN A 240 9.97 14.70 -8.70
C GLN A 240 9.62 14.33 -10.14
N GLN A 241 8.36 14.04 -10.41
CA GLN A 241 7.89 13.59 -11.71
C GLN A 241 6.70 14.41 -12.18
N LYS A 242 6.67 14.73 -13.49
CA LYS A 242 5.53 15.34 -14.15
C LYS A 242 4.70 14.24 -14.79
N LEU A 243 3.55 13.94 -14.19
CA LEU A 243 2.62 12.94 -14.67
C LEU A 243 1.73 13.55 -15.75
N LYS A 244 1.74 12.99 -16.94
CA LYS A 244 0.80 13.35 -18.00
C LYS A 244 -0.60 12.97 -17.59
N SER A 245 -1.54 13.87 -17.80
CA SER A 245 -2.93 13.67 -17.41
C SER A 245 -3.89 14.38 -18.37
N ASN A 246 -5.09 13.82 -18.47
CA ASN A 246 -6.21 14.42 -19.18
C ASN A 246 -7.27 14.77 -18.12
N TYR A 247 -7.64 16.02 -18.06
CA TYR A 247 -8.65 16.55 -17.15
C TYR A 247 -9.92 16.88 -17.91
N SER A 248 -11.07 16.47 -17.39
CA SER A 248 -12.36 16.93 -17.90
C SER A 248 -13.23 17.45 -16.76
N ASP A 249 -13.94 18.55 -17.03
CA ASP A 249 -14.92 19.18 -16.15
C ASP A 249 -16.21 19.40 -16.91
N GLY A 250 -17.30 18.82 -16.43
CA GLY A 250 -18.61 18.92 -17.05
C GLY A 250 -19.67 19.32 -16.04
N LEU A 251 -20.49 20.32 -16.40
CA LEU A 251 -21.67 20.72 -15.67
C LEU A 251 -22.90 20.34 -16.50
N PHE A 252 -23.77 19.57 -15.89
CA PHE A 252 -24.98 19.04 -16.50
C PHE A 252 -26.18 19.43 -15.66
N TYR A 253 -27.29 19.73 -16.32
CA TYR A 253 -28.60 19.92 -15.69
C TYR A 253 -29.49 18.72 -15.97
N SER A 254 -30.32 18.37 -15.01
CA SER A 254 -31.33 17.33 -15.19
C SER A 254 -32.61 17.69 -14.44
N THR A 255 -33.75 17.40 -15.05
CA THR A 255 -35.04 17.42 -14.38
C THR A 255 -35.23 16.28 -13.40
N ASN A 256 -34.42 15.21 -13.55
CA ASN A 256 -34.34 14.08 -12.63
C ASN A 256 -32.90 13.57 -12.51
N VAL A 257 -32.23 14.01 -11.46
CA VAL A 257 -30.78 13.64 -11.20
C VAL A 257 -30.56 12.16 -10.96
N PHE A 258 -31.57 11.34 -10.79
CA PHE A 258 -31.48 9.88 -10.66
C PHE A 258 -31.59 9.16 -12.01
N ASN A 259 -31.98 9.86 -13.08
CA ASN A 259 -32.10 9.28 -14.41
C ASN A 259 -30.96 9.79 -15.30
N GLU A 260 -29.92 8.97 -15.48
CA GLU A 260 -28.73 9.33 -16.27
C GLU A 260 -28.99 9.59 -17.77
N GLY A 261 -30.18 9.26 -18.28
CA GLY A 261 -30.57 9.48 -19.68
C GLY A 261 -31.13 10.87 -20.00
N LEU A 262 -31.30 11.74 -18.99
CA LEU A 262 -31.98 13.05 -19.14
C LEU A 262 -31.07 14.20 -18.68
N PHE A 263 -29.84 14.25 -19.19
CA PHE A 263 -28.90 15.33 -18.87
C PHE A 263 -28.71 16.30 -20.05
N ASP A 264 -28.93 17.57 -19.80
CA ASP A 264 -28.55 18.64 -20.70
C ASP A 264 -27.15 19.15 -20.31
N THR A 265 -26.24 19.23 -21.26
CA THR A 265 -24.89 19.73 -21.04
C THR A 265 -24.89 21.25 -21.02
N ILE A 266 -24.62 21.84 -19.87
CA ILE A 266 -24.46 23.31 -19.73
C ILE A 266 -23.04 23.72 -20.11
N PHE A 267 -22.05 22.93 -19.67
CA PHE A 267 -20.65 23.22 -19.88
C PHE A 267 -19.86 21.91 -19.94
N TYR A 268 -18.89 21.84 -20.82
CA TYR A 268 -17.92 20.74 -20.87
C TYR A 268 -16.56 21.25 -21.35
N LEU A 269 -15.54 20.96 -20.56
CA LEU A 269 -14.15 21.29 -20.85
C LEU A 269 -13.32 20.01 -20.78
N GLN A 270 -12.40 19.86 -21.70
CA GLN A 270 -11.39 18.80 -21.66
C GLN A 270 -10.03 19.39 -21.98
N GLU A 271 -9.06 19.18 -21.10
CA GLU A 271 -7.72 19.73 -21.19
C GLU A 271 -6.65 18.66 -20.91
N PHE A 272 -5.58 18.71 -21.69
CA PHE A 272 -4.39 17.93 -21.44
C PHE A 272 -3.42 18.76 -20.58
N GLY A 273 -2.82 18.12 -19.61
CA GLY A 273 -1.90 18.81 -18.72
C GLY A 273 -0.96 17.88 -17.99
N THR A 274 -0.37 18.39 -16.96
CA THR A 274 0.55 17.64 -16.12
C THR A 274 0.26 17.82 -14.65
N ILE A 275 0.49 16.75 -13.89
CA ILE A 275 0.47 16.78 -12.43
C ILE A 275 1.90 16.58 -11.94
N THR A 276 2.44 17.60 -11.31
CA THR A 276 3.77 17.54 -10.70
C THR A 276 3.68 16.83 -9.35
N MET A 277 4.23 15.62 -9.28
CA MET A 277 4.37 14.86 -8.03
C MET A 277 5.69 15.21 -7.36
N PRO A 278 5.70 15.59 -6.07
CA PRO A 278 6.94 15.86 -5.34
C PRO A 278 7.78 14.61 -5.16
N ASN A 279 9.07 14.80 -5.00
CA ASN A 279 9.98 13.74 -4.61
C ASN A 279 9.64 13.19 -3.23
N ASN A 280 9.92 11.90 -3.03
CA ASN A 280 9.89 11.28 -1.71
C ASN A 280 11.21 10.59 -1.38
N LEU A 281 11.50 10.51 -0.10
CA LEU A 281 12.64 9.81 0.45
C LEU A 281 12.16 8.89 1.56
N ASN A 282 12.58 7.63 1.52
CA ASN A 282 12.36 6.68 2.59
C ASN A 282 13.69 6.04 2.96
N VAL A 283 14.09 6.14 4.22
CA VAL A 283 15.33 5.56 4.74
C VAL A 283 15.01 4.62 5.89
N GLY A 284 15.81 3.58 6.06
CA GLY A 284 15.60 2.63 7.11
C GLY A 284 16.83 1.85 7.51
N PHE A 285 16.69 1.29 8.68
CA PHE A 285 17.70 0.50 9.38
C PHE A 285 17.06 -0.80 9.85
N VAL A 286 17.80 -1.91 9.76
CA VAL A 286 17.41 -3.20 10.32
C VAL A 286 18.60 -3.81 11.05
N TYR A 287 18.38 -4.20 12.29
CA TYR A 287 19.30 -5.00 13.06
C TYR A 287 18.77 -6.42 13.19
N THR A 288 19.55 -7.39 12.76
CA THR A 288 19.21 -8.81 12.82
C THR A 288 20.13 -9.53 13.80
N PHE A 289 19.51 -10.17 14.79
CA PHE A 289 20.19 -10.99 15.77
C PHE A 289 19.77 -12.45 15.63
N ASN A 290 20.74 -13.32 15.32
CA ASN A 290 20.57 -14.77 15.25
C ASN A 290 21.13 -15.40 16.53
N TYR A 291 20.35 -16.23 17.17
CA TYR A 291 20.77 -16.88 18.40
C TYR A 291 20.23 -18.30 18.47
N ASN A 292 20.93 -19.14 19.21
CA ASN A 292 20.50 -20.50 19.48
C ASN A 292 19.76 -20.54 20.81
N ASN A 293 18.53 -21.00 20.80
CA ASN A 293 17.74 -21.21 21.98
C ASN A 293 17.75 -22.73 22.32
N VAL A 294 18.04 -23.06 23.56
CA VAL A 294 18.09 -24.48 23.99
C VAL A 294 16.74 -24.84 24.60
N ILE A 295 16.07 -25.83 24.01
CA ILE A 295 14.81 -26.38 24.53
C ILE A 295 15.15 -27.66 25.33
N LYS A 296 14.16 -28.19 26.12
CA LYS A 296 14.23 -29.47 26.79
C LYS A 296 14.91 -30.54 25.91
N ASN A 297 15.78 -31.35 26.49
CA ASN A 297 16.58 -32.40 25.84
C ASN A 297 17.74 -31.90 24.96
N ASN A 298 18.45 -30.84 25.35
CA ASN A 298 19.64 -30.32 24.66
C ASN A 298 19.45 -29.94 23.20
N ARG A 299 18.23 -29.73 22.76
CA ARG A 299 17.92 -29.34 21.42
C ARG A 299 18.07 -27.83 21.21
N LYS A 300 18.78 -27.46 20.14
CA LYS A 300 19.02 -26.07 19.75
C LYS A 300 18.02 -25.64 18.67
N LEU A 301 17.30 -24.56 18.92
CA LEU A 301 16.51 -23.82 17.90
C LEU A 301 17.37 -22.69 17.36
N ASN A 302 17.35 -22.52 16.05
CA ASN A 302 17.98 -21.38 15.37
C ASN A 302 17.00 -20.21 15.29
N SER A 303 16.98 -19.41 16.34
CA SER A 303 16.06 -18.28 16.46
C SER A 303 16.63 -17.02 15.81
N GLN A 304 15.73 -16.13 15.35
CA GLN A 304 16.11 -14.83 14.80
C GLN A 304 15.19 -13.73 15.32
N LEU A 305 15.78 -12.63 15.70
CA LEU A 305 15.11 -11.37 16.04
C LEU A 305 15.55 -10.30 15.05
N LYS A 306 14.60 -9.59 14.43
CA LYS A 306 14.86 -8.43 13.58
C LYS A 306 14.17 -7.21 14.18
N LEU A 307 14.94 -6.17 14.44
CA LEU A 307 14.45 -4.84 14.82
C LEU A 307 14.63 -3.92 13.62
N SER A 308 13.57 -3.25 13.22
CA SER A 308 13.55 -2.34 12.07
C SER A 308 13.07 -0.96 12.47
N ALA A 309 13.63 0.08 11.85
CA ALA A 309 13.17 1.45 11.95
C ALA A 309 13.19 2.10 10.58
N SER A 310 12.24 2.97 10.27
CA SER A 310 12.28 3.75 9.05
C SER A 310 11.66 5.14 9.20
N TYR A 311 12.15 6.05 8.37
CA TYR A 311 11.69 7.42 8.24
C TYR A 311 11.34 7.70 6.78
N PHE A 312 10.15 8.22 6.56
CA PHE A 312 9.63 8.63 5.26
C PHE A 312 9.31 10.11 5.25
N ARG A 313 9.63 10.79 4.14
CA ARG A 313 9.34 12.21 3.94
C ARG A 313 8.88 12.49 2.52
N LYS A 314 7.77 13.24 2.40
CA LYS A 314 7.25 13.76 1.13
C LYS A 314 6.65 15.16 1.34
N ASP A 315 7.07 16.11 0.53
CA ASP A 315 6.64 17.51 0.63
C ASP A 315 5.58 17.82 -0.44
N TYR A 316 4.31 17.71 -0.07
CA TYR A 316 3.19 17.99 -0.96
C TYR A 316 2.99 19.49 -1.28
N ALA A 317 3.72 20.41 -0.65
CA ALA A 317 3.70 21.83 -1.04
C ALA A 317 4.21 22.04 -2.48
N LYS A 318 5.01 21.10 -2.99
CA LYS A 318 5.52 21.09 -4.37
C LYS A 318 4.57 20.41 -5.38
N TYR A 319 3.42 19.94 -4.93
CA TYR A 319 2.41 19.34 -5.80
C TYR A 319 1.66 20.43 -6.58
N VAL A 320 1.58 20.30 -7.88
CA VAL A 320 0.89 21.25 -8.76
C VAL A 320 0.12 20.48 -9.84
N GLU A 321 -1.15 20.80 -10.02
CA GLU A 321 -1.95 20.38 -11.17
C GLU A 321 -1.96 21.54 -12.18
N ASP A 322 -1.45 21.33 -13.38
CA ASP A 322 -1.38 22.31 -14.46
C ASP A 322 -2.11 21.79 -15.70
N PHE A 323 -3.29 22.32 -15.93
CA PHE A 323 -4.17 22.02 -17.07
C PHE A 323 -4.40 23.27 -17.94
N GLY A 324 -3.36 24.09 -18.11
CA GLY A 324 -3.44 25.33 -18.90
C GLY A 324 -4.25 26.41 -18.19
N ILE A 325 -5.56 26.49 -18.45
CA ILE A 325 -6.46 27.49 -17.86
C ILE A 325 -6.65 27.26 -16.36
N LEU A 326 -6.47 26.04 -15.87
CA LEU A 326 -6.67 25.65 -14.48
C LEU A 326 -5.35 25.18 -13.87
N SER A 327 -4.73 26.03 -13.07
CA SER A 327 -3.62 25.64 -12.20
C SER A 327 -4.10 25.53 -10.75
N LYS A 328 -3.92 24.36 -10.14
CA LYS A 328 -4.31 24.11 -8.75
C LYS A 328 -3.11 23.65 -7.94
N GLN A 329 -2.88 24.33 -6.84
CA GLN A 329 -1.95 23.86 -5.80
C GLN A 329 -2.70 22.97 -4.80
N ASN A 330 -1.98 22.02 -4.20
CA ASN A 330 -2.53 21.21 -3.13
C ASN A 330 -2.59 22.01 -1.82
N TYR A 331 -3.52 21.63 -0.95
CA TYR A 331 -3.62 22.18 0.42
C TYR A 331 -2.73 21.42 1.41
N LEU A 332 -2.25 20.24 1.05
CA LEU A 332 -1.37 19.41 1.90
C LEU A 332 0.07 19.91 1.79
N GLY A 333 0.75 19.97 2.92
CA GLY A 333 2.16 20.34 3.05
C GLY A 333 3.06 19.11 3.25
N LEU A 334 3.94 19.22 4.23
CA LEU A 334 4.91 18.18 4.54
C LEU A 334 4.23 16.97 5.19
N ASN A 335 4.53 15.79 4.66
CA ASN A 335 4.15 14.50 5.23
C ASN A 335 5.42 13.78 5.71
N GLU A 336 5.45 13.42 6.98
CA GLU A 336 6.54 12.69 7.61
C GLU A 336 5.99 11.49 8.38
N ARG A 337 6.64 10.32 8.21
CA ARG A 337 6.29 9.11 8.93
C ARG A 337 7.54 8.49 9.56
N PHE A 338 7.43 8.20 10.84
CA PHE A 338 8.40 7.39 11.58
C PHE A 338 7.76 6.06 11.97
N SER A 339 8.50 4.97 11.84
CA SER A 339 8.00 3.65 12.15
C SER A 339 9.08 2.75 12.73
N ILE A 340 8.67 1.87 13.63
CA ILE A 340 9.51 0.85 14.27
C ILE A 340 8.79 -0.49 14.16
N GLY A 341 9.53 -1.54 13.92
CA GLY A 341 9.01 -2.90 13.81
C GLY A 341 9.91 -3.94 14.46
N LEU A 342 9.29 -4.98 14.95
CA LEU A 342 9.95 -6.15 15.50
C LEU A 342 9.42 -7.40 14.80
N GLN A 343 10.32 -8.28 14.37
CA GLN A 343 9.98 -9.61 13.87
C GLN A 343 10.79 -10.66 14.64
N TRP A 344 10.08 -11.65 15.16
CA TRP A 344 10.65 -12.79 15.84
C TRP A 344 10.33 -14.09 15.12
N ILE A 345 11.35 -14.91 14.89
CA ILE A 345 11.26 -16.22 14.28
C ILE A 345 11.89 -17.22 15.24
N PRO A 346 11.10 -18.04 15.93
CA PRO A 346 11.64 -19.00 16.90
C PRO A 346 12.53 -20.07 16.27
N GLU A 347 12.21 -20.54 15.05
CA GLU A 347 13.01 -21.53 14.33
C GLU A 347 13.09 -21.19 12.84
N ARG A 348 14.32 -21.05 12.34
CA ARG A 348 14.61 -20.69 10.93
C ARG A 348 14.79 -21.89 10.00
N ASN A 349 15.11 -23.06 10.54
CA ASN A 349 15.35 -24.26 9.73
C ASN A 349 14.02 -24.87 9.26
N TYR A 350 13.51 -24.38 8.14
CA TYR A 350 12.24 -24.85 7.57
C TYR A 350 12.33 -26.23 6.96
N PHE A 351 13.51 -26.62 6.48
CA PHE A 351 13.70 -27.80 5.64
C PHE A 351 14.06 -29.07 6.42
N GLU A 352 14.45 -28.92 7.67
CA GLU A 352 14.65 -30.09 8.50
C GLU A 352 13.30 -30.66 8.90
N ASN A 353 13.00 -31.84 8.36
CA ASN A 353 11.76 -32.58 8.64
C ASN A 353 11.83 -33.19 10.04
N ASN A 354 11.85 -32.34 11.04
CA ASN A 354 12.03 -32.71 12.41
C ASN A 354 10.66 -32.70 13.10
N SER A 355 10.07 -33.88 13.28
CA SER A 355 8.78 -34.13 13.94
C SER A 355 8.66 -33.51 15.34
N LEU A 356 9.78 -33.10 15.93
CA LEU A 356 9.87 -32.51 17.25
C LEU A 356 9.69 -30.97 17.27
N ILE A 357 9.72 -30.26 16.12
CA ILE A 357 9.45 -28.81 16.05
C ILE A 357 7.97 -28.58 15.88
N LYS A 358 7.37 -27.96 16.87
CA LYS A 358 5.95 -27.64 16.83
C LYS A 358 5.67 -26.55 15.78
N PHE A 359 4.48 -26.58 15.19
CA PHE A 359 4.05 -25.68 14.13
C PHE A 359 4.26 -24.20 14.51
N TYR A 360 3.85 -23.78 15.71
CA TYR A 360 3.98 -22.39 16.16
C TYR A 360 5.44 -21.93 16.33
N GLN A 361 6.40 -22.82 16.48
CA GLN A 361 7.83 -22.48 16.57
C GLN A 361 8.42 -22.08 15.22
N ARG A 362 7.76 -22.39 14.13
CA ARG A 362 8.17 -22.05 12.76
C ARG A 362 7.48 -20.80 12.21
N MET A 363 6.53 -20.24 12.95
CA MET A 363 5.80 -19.05 12.54
C MET A 363 6.65 -17.79 12.73
N TYR A 364 6.34 -16.78 11.93
CA TYR A 364 6.89 -15.44 12.07
C TYR A 364 5.93 -14.61 12.92
N TYR A 365 6.42 -14.03 14.00
CA TYR A 365 5.66 -13.13 14.85
C TYR A 365 6.14 -11.71 14.61
N ARG A 366 5.23 -10.79 14.38
CA ARG A 366 5.53 -9.42 14.01
C ARG A 366 4.71 -8.45 14.83
N THR A 367 5.32 -7.34 15.18
CA THR A 367 4.64 -6.19 15.78
C THR A 367 5.34 -4.92 15.31
N GLY A 368 4.61 -3.81 15.31
CA GLY A 368 5.19 -2.53 14.95
C GLY A 368 4.34 -1.36 15.42
N PHE A 369 4.96 -0.21 15.37
CA PHE A 369 4.36 1.07 15.68
C PHE A 369 4.71 2.06 14.56
N LEU A 370 3.76 2.91 14.21
CA LEU A 370 3.97 3.99 13.27
C LEU A 370 3.32 5.28 13.75
N THR A 371 3.97 6.39 13.48
CA THR A 371 3.41 7.73 13.62
C THR A 371 3.66 8.51 12.33
N GLU A 372 2.66 9.28 11.92
CA GLU A 372 2.71 10.05 10.69
C GLU A 372 2.05 11.40 10.90
N ASN A 373 2.71 12.46 10.47
CA ASN A 373 2.23 13.82 10.55
C ASN A 373 2.08 14.39 9.15
N THR A 374 0.89 14.92 8.84
CA THR A 374 0.63 15.62 7.59
C THR A 374 0.23 17.06 7.90
N SER A 375 1.05 18.03 7.47
CA SER A 375 0.73 19.45 7.62
C SER A 375 -0.17 19.95 6.48
N PHE A 376 -0.83 21.11 6.70
CA PHE A 376 -1.53 21.85 5.66
C PHE A 376 -0.71 23.09 5.25
N ILE A 377 -0.81 23.49 3.97
CA ILE A 377 -0.19 24.72 3.47
C ILE A 377 -0.92 25.92 4.08
N ASN A 378 -0.17 26.93 4.50
CA ASN A 378 -0.69 28.19 5.07
C ASN A 378 -1.55 28.00 6.34
N SER A 379 -1.36 26.92 7.06
CA SER A 379 -2.05 26.65 8.32
C SER A 379 -1.11 26.01 9.33
N THR A 380 -1.35 26.25 10.60
CA THR A 380 -0.69 25.52 11.71
C THR A 380 -1.32 24.16 11.95
N ASP A 381 -2.38 23.85 11.20
CA ASP A 381 -3.13 22.60 11.34
C ASP A 381 -2.30 21.42 10.86
N LYS A 382 -2.38 20.34 11.59
CA LYS A 382 -1.75 19.06 11.26
C LYS A 382 -2.73 17.94 11.48
N ILE A 383 -2.54 16.87 10.74
CA ILE A 383 -3.19 15.60 10.99
C ILE A 383 -2.13 14.67 11.57
N ASP A 384 -2.34 14.29 12.81
CA ASP A 384 -1.52 13.31 13.50
C ASP A 384 -2.17 11.93 13.35
N HIS A 385 -1.39 11.00 12.89
CA HIS A 385 -1.78 9.62 12.72
C HIS A 385 -0.83 8.73 13.51
N PHE A 386 -1.36 7.79 14.27
CA PHE A 386 -0.58 6.74 14.90
C PHE A 386 -1.26 5.39 14.72
N GLY A 387 -0.45 4.34 14.70
CA GLY A 387 -0.94 2.98 14.54
C GLY A 387 -0.05 1.95 15.21
N ILE A 388 -0.68 0.89 15.70
CA ILE A 388 -0.02 -0.29 16.23
C ILE A 388 -0.37 -1.46 15.32
N THR A 389 0.61 -2.28 15.01
CA THR A 389 0.46 -3.38 14.06
C THR A 389 0.89 -4.69 14.69
N PHE A 390 0.19 -5.75 14.31
CA PHE A 390 0.50 -7.12 14.69
C PHE A 390 0.42 -8.01 13.46
N GLY A 391 1.19 -9.07 13.42
CA GLY A 391 1.09 -10.02 12.33
C GLY A 391 1.74 -11.34 12.59
N VAL A 392 1.29 -12.30 11.81
CA VAL A 392 1.77 -13.68 11.84
C VAL A 392 2.04 -14.15 10.42
N GLY A 393 3.19 -14.77 10.21
CA GLY A 393 3.53 -15.44 8.97
C GLY A 393 3.63 -16.94 9.17
N ILE A 394 2.99 -17.69 8.31
CA ILE A 394 2.93 -19.13 8.35
C ILE A 394 3.71 -19.66 7.14
N PRO A 395 4.91 -20.23 7.33
CA PRO A 395 5.63 -20.86 6.23
C PRO A 395 4.90 -22.14 5.78
N VAL A 396 4.80 -22.32 4.47
CA VAL A 396 4.23 -23.52 3.87
C VAL A 396 5.35 -24.51 3.59
N PHE A 397 5.30 -25.65 4.28
CA PHE A 397 6.30 -26.70 4.17
C PHE A 397 5.97 -27.63 3.02
N ALA A 398 6.52 -27.40 1.87
CA ALA A 398 6.45 -28.32 0.74
C ALA A 398 7.80 -28.33 0.00
N GLN A 399 8.44 -29.48 -0.06
CA GLN A 399 9.60 -29.78 -0.90
C GLN A 399 10.60 -28.62 -1.13
N GLN A 400 11.14 -28.03 -0.07
CA GLN A 400 12.07 -26.88 -0.12
C GLN A 400 11.45 -25.60 -0.72
N SER A 401 10.13 -25.42 -0.63
CA SER A 401 9.44 -24.18 -1.00
C SER A 401 9.70 -23.07 0.03
N LEU A 402 9.85 -21.84 -0.44
CA LEU A 402 9.89 -20.64 0.40
C LEU A 402 8.53 -19.94 0.51
N SER A 403 7.45 -20.68 0.27
CA SER A 403 6.09 -20.14 0.31
C SER A 403 5.65 -19.80 1.73
N SER A 404 4.84 -18.75 1.85
CA SER A 404 4.28 -18.33 3.15
C SER A 404 2.91 -17.67 2.97
N VAL A 405 2.08 -17.82 4.01
CA VAL A 405 0.82 -17.10 4.17
C VAL A 405 1.01 -16.11 5.32
N ASN A 406 0.61 -14.86 5.11
CA ASN A 406 0.86 -13.78 6.05
C ASN A 406 -0.44 -13.07 6.39
N PHE A 407 -0.68 -12.85 7.68
CA PHE A 407 -1.80 -12.11 8.23
C PHE A 407 -1.26 -10.94 9.04
N GLY A 408 -1.92 -9.79 8.92
CA GLY A 408 -1.61 -8.62 9.72
C GLY A 408 -2.87 -7.88 10.13
N ILE A 409 -2.85 -7.28 11.30
CA ILE A 409 -3.89 -6.41 11.83
C ILE A 409 -3.22 -5.09 12.20
N ASN A 410 -3.80 -3.97 11.76
CA ASN A 410 -3.35 -2.64 12.14
C ASN A 410 -4.51 -1.91 12.81
N LEU A 411 -4.26 -1.34 13.97
CA LEU A 411 -5.18 -0.52 14.74
C LEU A 411 -4.59 0.87 14.85
N GLY A 412 -5.36 1.89 14.53
CA GLY A 412 -4.82 3.24 14.58
C GLY A 412 -5.88 4.33 14.65
N ARG A 413 -5.36 5.53 14.80
CA ARG A 413 -6.17 6.74 14.89
C ARG A 413 -5.51 7.87 14.11
N SER A 414 -6.35 8.62 13.39
CA SER A 414 -5.97 9.90 12.77
C SER A 414 -6.82 11.01 13.40
N LYS A 415 -6.19 12.10 13.78
CA LYS A 415 -6.87 13.26 14.35
C LYS A 415 -6.24 14.55 13.84
N LYS A 416 -7.07 15.52 13.45
CA LYS A 416 -6.63 16.90 13.23
C LYS A 416 -6.41 17.56 14.58
N ASN A 417 -5.38 18.38 14.72
CA ASN A 417 -5.02 19.08 15.95
C ASN A 417 -5.95 20.27 16.32
N VAL A 418 -7.16 20.28 15.77
CA VAL A 418 -8.21 21.29 16.03
C VAL A 418 -9.32 20.63 16.84
N GLU A 419 -9.89 21.38 17.78
CA GLU A 419 -10.99 20.92 18.59
C GLU A 419 -12.24 20.63 17.76
N ASN A 420 -12.95 19.54 18.05
CA ASN A 420 -14.13 19.08 17.32
C ASN A 420 -13.93 18.79 15.82
N ALA A 421 -12.70 18.71 15.37
CA ALA A 421 -12.40 18.38 13.99
C ALA A 421 -12.55 16.86 13.71
N LEU A 422 -12.64 16.54 12.44
CA LEU A 422 -12.74 15.18 11.96
C LEU A 422 -11.63 14.31 12.55
N SER A 423 -12.02 13.20 13.17
CA SER A 423 -11.14 12.15 13.64
C SER A 423 -11.55 10.79 13.05
N GLU A 424 -10.58 9.94 12.82
CA GLU A 424 -10.76 8.58 12.32
C GLU A 424 -10.14 7.60 13.31
N ASN A 425 -10.91 6.61 13.77
CA ASN A 425 -10.39 5.40 14.38
C ASN A 425 -10.56 4.27 13.37
N TYR A 426 -9.50 3.47 13.16
CA TYR A 426 -9.58 2.41 12.17
C TYR A 426 -8.99 1.10 12.66
N ALA A 427 -9.53 0.03 12.10
CA ALA A 427 -8.95 -1.31 12.14
C ALA A 427 -8.77 -1.80 10.70
N SER A 428 -7.61 -2.33 10.37
CA SER A 428 -7.37 -2.92 9.06
C SER A 428 -6.78 -4.32 9.17
N VAL A 429 -7.15 -5.16 8.21
CA VAL A 429 -6.67 -6.53 8.08
C VAL A 429 -5.93 -6.66 6.77
N ASN A 430 -4.76 -7.25 6.82
CA ASN A 430 -3.91 -7.52 5.67
C ASN A 430 -3.73 -9.02 5.53
N PHE A 431 -4.00 -9.54 4.35
CA PHE A 431 -3.75 -10.92 3.99
C PHE A 431 -2.81 -10.97 2.80
N GLY A 432 -1.79 -11.82 2.85
CA GLY A 432 -0.85 -11.96 1.76
C GLY A 432 -0.33 -13.38 1.61
N ILE A 433 -0.07 -13.74 0.37
CA ILE A 433 0.49 -15.02 -0.01
C ILE A 433 1.77 -14.78 -0.80
N ILE A 434 2.82 -15.49 -0.42
CA ILE A 434 4.03 -15.63 -1.22
C ILE A 434 4.10 -17.09 -1.64
N LEU A 435 4.12 -17.32 -2.94
CA LEU A 435 4.32 -18.64 -3.51
C LEU A 435 5.72 -18.69 -4.13
N SER A 436 6.48 -19.69 -3.76
CA SER A 436 7.78 -19.95 -4.33
C SER A 436 7.84 -21.44 -4.69
N PRO A 437 7.65 -21.80 -5.96
CA PRO A 437 7.79 -23.19 -6.39
C PRO A 437 9.14 -23.76 -5.95
N SER A 438 9.18 -25.05 -5.74
CA SER A 438 10.42 -25.74 -5.39
C SER A 438 11.49 -25.53 -6.46
N ILE A 439 12.75 -25.45 -6.05
CA ILE A 439 13.89 -25.41 -6.99
C ILE A 439 13.96 -26.63 -7.91
N PHE A 440 13.27 -27.72 -7.55
CA PHE A 440 13.16 -28.93 -8.37
C PHE A 440 12.10 -28.79 -9.46
N ASP A 441 11.17 -27.84 -9.35
CA ASP A 441 10.15 -27.56 -10.37
C ASP A 441 10.81 -26.85 -11.56
N LYS A 442 10.78 -27.49 -12.72
CA LYS A 442 11.47 -27.03 -13.93
C LYS A 442 10.69 -25.94 -14.68
N TRP A 443 10.18 -24.93 -14.00
CA TRP A 443 9.34 -23.89 -14.60
C TRP A 443 10.03 -23.10 -15.72
N PHE A 444 11.35 -22.95 -15.69
CA PHE A 444 12.12 -22.20 -16.69
C PHE A 444 13.34 -22.97 -17.21
N ARG A 445 13.43 -24.26 -17.00
CA ARG A 445 14.49 -25.09 -17.59
C ARG A 445 14.01 -25.63 -18.95
N LYS A 446 14.84 -25.50 -20.02
CA LYS A 446 14.59 -26.24 -21.26
C LYS A 446 14.41 -27.70 -20.91
N ARG A 447 13.28 -28.30 -21.30
CA ARG A 447 13.14 -29.74 -21.31
C ARG A 447 14.21 -30.27 -22.29
N LYS A 448 15.14 -31.07 -21.83
CA LYS A 448 15.89 -31.93 -22.74
C LYS A 448 14.86 -32.92 -23.29
N LEU A 449 14.53 -32.75 -24.54
CA LEU A 449 13.88 -33.79 -25.31
C LEU A 449 14.98 -34.83 -25.55
N ASP A 450 14.88 -35.97 -24.85
CA ASP A 450 15.69 -37.15 -25.13
C ASP A 450 15.15 -37.80 -26.39
#